data_769ed72f6208206b29fd22b968472683
#
_entry.id   769ed72f6208206b29fd22b968472683
#
_cell.length_a   1.000
_cell.length_b   1.000
_cell.length_c   1.000
_cell.angle_alpha   90.00
_cell.angle_beta   90.00
_cell.angle_gamma   90.00
#
_symmetry.space_group_name_H-M   'P 1'
#
loop_
_entity.id
_entity.type
_entity.pdbx_description
1 polymer ?
#
loop_
_entity_poly.entity_id
_entity_poly.type
_entity_poly.pdbx_seq_one_letter_code
_entity_poly.pdbx_strand_id
1 'polypeptide(L)'
;FKYTVHYITNQYEKSKIMGMDAVFVHMAENYYMNGDAFWVDSTNLAKITERALTLKPLLLNKVTPNIILPDASGKWYNLHEIDANYTILYFWDSGCGHCKKATPKLKTFYSENKDKLKLEVFAVGTELEIKEWQEYVEKNELPWINVSDTPEINKNAYEYLQKGLTTLNSLNFRDVYDIYSTPVVFILDKDKKIIGKRLGVEQIEDFIKDVEKMKKENKG
;
A
#
# COMPACT_ATOMS: atom_id res chain seq x y z
N PHE A 1 -7.95 -0.85 -34.34
CA PHE A 1 -6.82 -1.16 -33.45
C PHE A 1 -6.49 0.03 -32.54
N LYS A 2 -6.02 1.19 -33.07
CA LYS A 2 -5.64 2.39 -32.27
C LYS A 2 -6.72 2.82 -31.28
N TYR A 3 -7.97 3.00 -31.75
CA TYR A 3 -9.09 3.41 -30.92
C TYR A 3 -9.32 2.43 -29.76
N THR A 4 -9.32 1.14 -30.04
CA THR A 4 -9.56 0.07 -29.04
C THR A 4 -8.48 0.05 -27.97
N VAL A 5 -7.21 0.11 -28.37
CA VAL A 5 -6.05 0.15 -27.46
C VAL A 5 -6.17 1.37 -26.53
N HIS A 6 -6.38 2.55 -27.11
CA HIS A 6 -6.51 3.80 -26.34
C HIS A 6 -7.71 3.77 -25.39
N TYR A 7 -8.87 3.31 -25.85
CA TYR A 7 -10.09 3.22 -25.05
C TYR A 7 -9.89 2.29 -23.85
N ILE A 8 -9.38 1.07 -24.06
CA ILE A 8 -9.16 0.11 -22.99
C ILE A 8 -8.15 0.68 -22.00
N THR A 9 -7.01 1.20 -22.44
CA THR A 9 -5.98 1.76 -21.58
C THR A 9 -6.53 2.84 -20.65
N ASN A 10 -7.22 3.84 -21.23
CA ASN A 10 -7.80 4.94 -20.45
C ASN A 10 -8.91 4.50 -19.50
N GLN A 11 -9.73 3.55 -19.92
CA GLN A 11 -10.83 3.03 -19.09
C GLN A 11 -10.30 2.31 -17.85
N TYR A 12 -9.26 1.50 -18.01
CA TYR A 12 -8.72 0.68 -16.91
C TYR A 12 -7.69 1.42 -16.05
N GLU A 13 -7.01 2.43 -16.56
CA GLU A 13 -6.19 3.35 -15.76
C GLU A 13 -7.01 4.03 -14.66
N LYS A 14 -8.27 4.41 -14.98
CA LYS A 14 -9.17 5.13 -14.09
C LYS A 14 -10.13 4.21 -13.32
N SER A 15 -10.03 2.90 -13.50
CA SER A 15 -10.95 1.95 -12.88
C SER A 15 -10.84 1.99 -11.36
N LYS A 16 -11.99 2.06 -10.70
CA LYS A 16 -12.11 1.94 -9.24
C LYS A 16 -12.35 0.49 -8.79
N ILE A 17 -12.47 -0.43 -9.73
CA ILE A 17 -12.65 -1.86 -9.43
C ILE A 17 -11.29 -2.45 -9.10
N MET A 18 -11.18 -3.05 -7.92
CA MET A 18 -9.95 -3.67 -7.43
C MET A 18 -9.45 -4.75 -8.42
N GLY A 19 -8.16 -4.68 -8.75
CA GLY A 19 -7.51 -5.62 -9.67
C GLY A 19 -7.61 -5.25 -11.16
N MET A 20 -8.46 -4.30 -11.54
CA MET A 20 -8.57 -3.88 -12.95
C MET A 20 -7.38 -3.05 -13.45
N ASP A 21 -6.55 -2.54 -12.58
CA ASP A 21 -5.26 -1.94 -12.90
C ASP A 21 -4.28 -2.94 -13.57
N ALA A 22 -4.48 -4.24 -13.37
CA ALA A 22 -3.75 -5.27 -14.12
C ALA A 22 -3.98 -5.19 -15.63
N VAL A 23 -5.19 -4.81 -16.05
CA VAL A 23 -5.50 -4.60 -17.48
C VAL A 23 -4.74 -3.40 -18.02
N PHE A 24 -4.68 -2.28 -17.27
CA PHE A 24 -3.88 -1.12 -17.66
C PHE A 24 -2.40 -1.48 -17.82
N VAL A 25 -1.81 -2.17 -16.83
CA VAL A 25 -0.40 -2.61 -16.89
C VAL A 25 -0.18 -3.52 -18.09
N HIS A 26 -1.08 -4.48 -18.33
CA HIS A 26 -1.01 -5.36 -19.49
C HIS A 26 -1.03 -4.57 -20.83
N MET A 27 -1.94 -3.61 -20.95
CA MET A 27 -2.02 -2.77 -22.15
C MET A 27 -0.76 -1.94 -22.34
N ALA A 28 -0.24 -1.34 -21.27
CA ALA A 28 0.99 -0.56 -21.32
C ALA A 28 2.18 -1.41 -21.79
N GLU A 29 2.38 -2.58 -21.20
CA GLU A 29 3.51 -3.46 -21.52
C GLU A 29 3.43 -4.03 -22.95
N ASN A 30 2.25 -4.48 -23.38
CA ASN A 30 2.12 -5.24 -24.62
C ASN A 30 1.81 -4.39 -25.86
N TYR A 31 1.41 -3.12 -25.70
CA TYR A 31 1.06 -2.26 -26.84
C TYR A 31 1.85 -0.95 -26.90
N TYR A 32 2.16 -0.35 -25.74
CA TYR A 32 2.86 0.94 -25.71
C TYR A 32 4.38 0.75 -25.59
N MET A 33 4.82 -0.05 -24.64
CA MET A 33 6.25 -0.23 -24.38
C MET A 33 6.93 -1.11 -25.44
N ASN A 34 6.21 -1.97 -26.13
CA ASN A 34 6.74 -2.78 -27.25
C ASN A 34 6.74 -2.05 -28.60
N GLY A 35 6.16 -0.83 -28.66
CA GLY A 35 6.19 0.01 -29.86
C GLY A 35 4.99 -0.12 -30.80
N ASP A 36 3.99 -0.98 -30.50
CA ASP A 36 2.80 -1.13 -31.36
C ASP A 36 1.92 0.13 -31.35
N ALA A 37 2.01 0.95 -30.29
CA ALA A 37 1.31 2.23 -30.20
C ALA A 37 2.09 3.39 -30.83
N PHE A 38 2.56 3.23 -32.05
CA PHE A 38 3.38 4.20 -32.81
C PHE A 38 2.75 5.60 -32.99
N TRP A 39 1.48 5.74 -32.73
CA TRP A 39 0.74 7.03 -32.80
C TRP A 39 0.87 7.87 -31.53
N VAL A 40 1.50 7.34 -30.48
CA VAL A 40 1.67 8.05 -29.21
C VAL A 40 3.00 8.78 -29.21
N ASP A 41 2.99 10.06 -28.86
CA ASP A 41 4.22 10.84 -28.72
C ASP A 41 5.05 10.39 -27.52
N SER A 42 6.33 10.75 -27.53
CA SER A 42 7.30 10.32 -26.52
C SER A 42 6.93 10.75 -25.09
N THR A 43 6.31 11.92 -24.93
CA THR A 43 5.90 12.44 -23.61
C THR A 43 4.77 11.60 -23.01
N ASN A 44 3.75 11.30 -23.80
CA ASN A 44 2.64 10.46 -23.34
C ASN A 44 3.08 9.00 -23.15
N LEU A 45 3.97 8.49 -24.01
CA LEU A 45 4.55 7.16 -23.83
C LEU A 45 5.32 7.06 -22.50
N ALA A 46 6.13 8.06 -22.18
CA ALA A 46 6.88 8.10 -20.92
C ALA A 46 5.94 8.07 -19.71
N LYS A 47 4.85 8.85 -19.70
CA LYS A 47 3.85 8.86 -18.62
C LYS A 47 3.14 7.52 -18.45
N ILE A 48 2.72 6.89 -19.56
CA ILE A 48 2.07 5.57 -19.52
C ILE A 48 3.03 4.51 -18.98
N THR A 49 4.28 4.55 -19.42
CA THR A 49 5.34 3.63 -18.98
C THR A 49 5.62 3.78 -17.50
N GLU A 50 5.86 5.01 -17.03
CA GLU A 50 6.10 5.32 -15.62
C GLU A 50 4.94 4.84 -14.75
N ARG A 51 3.71 5.16 -15.16
CA ARG A 51 2.50 4.75 -14.45
C ARG A 51 2.37 3.23 -14.36
N ALA A 52 2.65 2.51 -15.45
CA ALA A 52 2.61 1.05 -15.47
C ALA A 52 3.69 0.43 -14.57
N LEU A 53 4.90 0.97 -14.58
CA LEU A 53 6.01 0.52 -13.72
C LEU A 53 5.70 0.74 -12.23
N THR A 54 5.08 1.86 -11.87
CA THR A 54 4.62 2.13 -10.50
C THR A 54 3.55 1.15 -10.05
N LEU A 55 2.56 0.85 -10.90
CA LEU A 55 1.45 -0.03 -10.55
C LEU A 55 1.80 -1.52 -10.57
N LYS A 56 2.74 -1.94 -11.40
CA LYS A 56 3.10 -3.36 -11.60
C LYS A 56 3.44 -4.12 -10.31
N PRO A 57 4.28 -3.60 -9.39
CA PRO A 57 4.57 -4.28 -8.12
C PRO A 57 3.38 -4.27 -7.15
N LEU A 58 2.38 -3.43 -7.39
CA LEU A 58 1.19 -3.28 -6.54
C LEU A 58 -0.03 -4.08 -7.05
N LEU A 59 0.14 -4.92 -8.06
CA LEU A 59 -0.93 -5.78 -8.57
C LEU A 59 -1.30 -6.87 -7.54
N LEU A 60 -2.54 -7.33 -7.58
CA LEU A 60 -2.98 -8.46 -6.75
C LEU A 60 -2.09 -9.68 -6.96
N ASN A 61 -1.87 -10.45 -5.91
CA ASN A 61 -1.00 -11.63 -5.83
C ASN A 61 0.52 -11.34 -6.01
N LYS A 62 0.94 -10.09 -6.13
CA LYS A 62 2.35 -9.70 -6.06
C LYS A 62 2.78 -9.55 -4.60
N VAL A 63 4.02 -9.95 -4.31
CA VAL A 63 4.65 -9.62 -3.02
C VAL A 63 4.80 -8.09 -2.98
N THR A 64 4.27 -7.49 -1.92
CA THR A 64 4.29 -6.03 -1.75
C THR A 64 5.73 -5.52 -1.63
N PRO A 65 6.05 -4.31 -2.12
CA PRO A 65 7.33 -3.69 -1.79
C PRO A 65 7.57 -3.65 -0.28
N ASN A 66 8.81 -3.91 0.15
CA ASN A 66 9.11 -3.91 1.58
C ASN A 66 9.19 -2.48 2.13
N ILE A 67 8.80 -2.31 3.39
CA ILE A 67 8.95 -1.07 4.15
C ILE A 67 9.74 -1.38 5.41
N ILE A 68 10.83 -0.64 5.64
CA ILE A 68 11.63 -0.71 6.84
C ILE A 68 11.73 0.71 7.40
N LEU A 69 10.98 0.99 8.44
CA LEU A 69 10.88 2.31 9.08
C LEU A 69 10.81 2.16 10.61
N PRO A 70 11.24 3.18 11.38
CA PRO A 70 11.14 3.15 12.83
C PRO A 70 9.78 3.62 13.33
N ASP A 71 9.46 3.22 14.56
CA ASP A 71 8.40 3.83 15.36
C ASP A 71 8.87 5.12 16.06
N ALA A 72 7.97 5.70 16.85
CA ALA A 72 8.25 6.92 17.61
C ALA A 72 9.36 6.75 18.66
N SER A 73 9.68 5.53 19.10
CA SER A 73 10.76 5.23 20.04
C SER A 73 12.11 5.03 19.37
N GLY A 74 12.14 4.99 18.02
CA GLY A 74 13.33 4.70 17.22
C GLY A 74 13.57 3.19 16.99
N LYS A 75 12.63 2.32 17.35
CA LYS A 75 12.70 0.90 17.06
C LYS A 75 12.29 0.65 15.60
N TRP A 76 13.17 -0.04 14.87
CA TRP A 76 12.97 -0.37 13.46
C TRP A 76 12.05 -1.58 13.27
N TYR A 77 11.17 -1.50 12.31
CA TYR A 77 10.27 -2.57 11.90
C TYR A 77 10.39 -2.82 10.41
N ASN A 78 10.38 -4.10 10.06
CA ASN A 78 10.43 -4.58 8.68
C ASN A 78 9.08 -5.24 8.35
N LEU A 79 8.35 -4.68 7.37
CA LEU A 79 7.03 -5.18 6.96
C LEU A 79 7.07 -6.67 6.58
N HIS A 80 8.13 -7.11 5.89
CA HIS A 80 8.25 -8.51 5.45
C HIS A 80 8.53 -9.49 6.60
N GLU A 81 9.00 -9.01 7.74
CA GLU A 81 9.29 -9.85 8.92
C GLU A 81 8.11 -9.97 9.89
N ILE A 82 6.98 -9.31 9.62
CA ILE A 82 5.80 -9.40 10.46
C ILE A 82 5.18 -10.79 10.37
N ASP A 83 5.19 -11.53 11.49
CA ASP A 83 4.58 -12.85 11.59
C ASP A 83 3.07 -12.75 11.82
N ALA A 84 2.31 -12.70 10.73
CA ALA A 84 0.86 -12.63 10.72
C ALA A 84 0.27 -13.37 9.52
N ASN A 85 -0.94 -13.95 9.68
CA ASN A 85 -1.67 -14.54 8.56
C ASN A 85 -2.23 -13.46 7.62
N TYR A 86 -2.56 -12.30 8.22
CA TYR A 86 -3.01 -11.11 7.51
C TYR A 86 -2.25 -9.89 8.05
N THR A 87 -1.73 -9.06 7.16
CA THR A 87 -1.18 -7.75 7.53
C THR A 87 -2.00 -6.67 6.84
N ILE A 88 -2.59 -5.77 7.64
CA ILE A 88 -3.22 -4.55 7.12
C ILE A 88 -2.14 -3.49 7.04
N LEU A 89 -1.70 -3.17 5.82
CA LEU A 89 -0.80 -2.05 5.57
C LEU A 89 -1.65 -0.80 5.39
N TYR A 90 -1.53 0.13 6.34
CA TYR A 90 -2.39 1.30 6.49
C TYR A 90 -1.59 2.58 6.37
N PHE A 91 -1.72 3.27 5.24
CA PHE A 91 -1.14 4.60 5.04
C PHE A 91 -2.13 5.67 5.48
N TRP A 92 -1.70 6.52 6.40
CA TRP A 92 -2.59 7.47 7.05
C TRP A 92 -1.87 8.74 7.48
N ASP A 93 -2.65 9.77 7.79
CA ASP A 93 -2.18 11.08 8.22
C ASP A 93 -3.04 11.54 9.41
N SER A 94 -2.39 11.98 10.49
CA SER A 94 -3.08 12.40 11.73
C SER A 94 -3.89 13.69 11.54
N GLY A 95 -3.55 14.53 10.57
CA GLY A 95 -4.29 15.72 10.18
C GLY A 95 -5.50 15.44 9.26
N CYS A 96 -5.51 14.29 8.59
CA CYS A 96 -6.54 13.94 7.63
C CYS A 96 -7.89 13.61 8.28
N GLY A 97 -8.95 14.32 7.90
CA GLY A 97 -10.30 14.11 8.43
C GLY A 97 -10.90 12.72 8.14
N HIS A 98 -10.55 12.11 7.01
CA HIS A 98 -10.96 10.75 6.67
C HIS A 98 -10.24 9.71 7.54
N CYS A 99 -8.94 9.92 7.80
CA CYS A 99 -8.16 9.06 8.69
C CYS A 99 -8.69 9.11 10.13
N LYS A 100 -9.03 10.33 10.64
CA LYS A 100 -9.64 10.49 11.98
C LYS A 100 -10.94 9.71 12.14
N LYS A 101 -11.70 9.48 11.06
CA LYS A 101 -12.92 8.67 11.06
C LYS A 101 -12.64 7.17 10.87
N ALA A 102 -11.61 6.82 10.11
CA ALA A 102 -11.27 5.45 9.80
C ALA A 102 -10.50 4.75 10.93
N THR A 103 -9.53 5.43 11.55
CA THR A 103 -8.63 4.86 12.58
C THR A 103 -9.37 4.25 13.78
N PRO A 104 -10.41 4.90 14.38
CA PRO A 104 -11.17 4.27 15.46
C PRO A 104 -11.89 2.98 15.03
N LYS A 105 -12.43 2.93 13.81
CA LYS A 105 -13.07 1.72 13.27
C LYS A 105 -12.05 0.60 13.09
N LEU A 106 -10.87 0.92 12.56
CA LEU A 106 -9.77 -0.03 12.43
C LEU A 106 -9.33 -0.54 13.81
N LYS A 107 -9.29 0.33 14.84
CA LYS A 107 -8.94 -0.05 16.22
C LYS A 107 -9.93 -1.07 16.78
N THR A 108 -11.22 -0.85 16.60
CA THR A 108 -12.26 -1.80 17.01
C THR A 108 -12.08 -3.14 16.31
N PHE A 109 -12.01 -3.12 14.97
CA PHE A 109 -11.81 -4.34 14.18
C PHE A 109 -10.54 -5.11 14.58
N TYR A 110 -9.42 -4.41 14.77
CA TYR A 110 -8.16 -5.02 15.19
C TYR A 110 -8.29 -5.68 16.58
N SER A 111 -8.86 -4.99 17.56
CA SER A 111 -9.02 -5.51 18.91
C SER A 111 -9.89 -6.78 18.97
N GLU A 112 -10.90 -6.87 18.11
CA GLU A 112 -11.82 -8.01 18.05
C GLU A 112 -11.26 -9.21 17.30
N ASN A 113 -10.33 -8.99 16.34
CA ASN A 113 -9.92 -10.00 15.37
C ASN A 113 -8.42 -10.35 15.39
N LYS A 114 -7.57 -9.56 16.08
CA LYS A 114 -6.13 -9.76 16.12
C LYS A 114 -5.74 -11.22 16.37
N ASP A 115 -6.20 -11.79 17.47
CA ASP A 115 -5.81 -13.14 17.88
C ASP A 115 -6.53 -14.22 17.06
N LYS A 116 -7.80 -14.00 16.72
CA LYS A 116 -8.62 -14.94 15.95
C LYS A 116 -8.06 -15.18 14.55
N LEU A 117 -7.56 -14.13 13.91
CA LEU A 117 -7.07 -14.16 12.53
C LEU A 117 -5.55 -14.18 12.45
N LYS A 118 -4.84 -14.09 13.59
CA LYS A 118 -3.40 -13.79 13.62
C LYS A 118 -3.09 -12.60 12.70
N LEU A 119 -3.76 -11.47 12.99
CA LEU A 119 -3.76 -10.26 12.17
C LEU A 119 -2.85 -9.20 12.80
N GLU A 120 -2.09 -8.49 11.98
CA GLU A 120 -1.34 -7.33 12.41
C GLU A 120 -1.68 -6.12 11.54
N VAL A 121 -1.57 -4.92 12.12
CA VAL A 121 -1.65 -3.65 11.38
C VAL A 121 -0.27 -3.02 11.35
N PHE A 122 0.22 -2.76 10.17
CA PHE A 122 1.45 -2.00 9.91
C PHE A 122 1.03 -0.63 9.37
N ALA A 123 0.96 0.36 10.28
CA ALA A 123 0.49 1.70 9.96
C ALA A 123 1.67 2.62 9.65
N VAL A 124 1.64 3.25 8.48
CA VAL A 124 2.68 4.17 8.01
C VAL A 124 2.14 5.58 8.02
N GLY A 125 2.70 6.45 8.85
CA GLY A 125 2.42 7.88 8.86
C GLY A 125 2.96 8.54 7.58
N THR A 126 2.11 9.34 6.93
CA THR A 126 2.45 10.00 5.66
C THR A 126 2.73 11.50 5.82
N GLU A 127 2.44 12.07 6.98
CA GLU A 127 2.73 13.46 7.30
C GLU A 127 4.21 13.73 7.48
N LEU A 128 4.59 14.98 7.20
CA LEU A 128 5.96 15.47 7.42
C LEU A 128 6.18 15.96 8.86
N GLU A 129 5.09 16.36 9.54
CA GLU A 129 5.12 16.86 10.92
C GLU A 129 5.00 15.71 11.92
N ILE A 130 6.13 15.10 12.21
CA ILE A 130 6.24 13.89 13.03
C ILE A 130 5.63 14.03 14.45
N LYS A 131 5.66 15.26 14.99
CA LYS A 131 5.16 15.53 16.34
C LYS A 131 3.66 15.32 16.46
N GLU A 132 2.89 15.82 15.50
CA GLU A 132 1.42 15.64 15.48
C GLU A 132 1.04 14.17 15.36
N TRP A 133 1.77 13.42 14.52
CA TRP A 133 1.60 11.98 14.38
C TRP A 133 1.89 11.23 15.68
N GLN A 134 3.00 11.53 16.37
CA GLN A 134 3.35 10.92 17.65
C GLN A 134 2.29 11.20 18.72
N GLU A 135 1.89 12.47 18.88
CA GLU A 135 0.85 12.87 19.82
C GLU A 135 -0.49 12.16 19.54
N TYR A 136 -0.84 11.98 18.25
CA TYR A 136 -2.05 11.26 17.88
C TYR A 136 -1.96 9.78 18.23
N VAL A 137 -0.85 9.12 17.94
CA VAL A 137 -0.62 7.70 18.26
C VAL A 137 -0.72 7.46 19.75
N GLU A 138 -0.05 8.28 20.58
CA GLU A 138 -0.09 8.18 22.04
C GLU A 138 -1.48 8.46 22.59
N LYS A 139 -2.08 9.59 22.23
CA LYS A 139 -3.39 10.01 22.75
C LYS A 139 -4.49 9.00 22.47
N ASN A 140 -4.44 8.35 21.30
CA ASN A 140 -5.45 7.38 20.91
C ASN A 140 -5.06 5.94 21.27
N GLU A 141 -3.89 5.74 21.90
CA GLU A 141 -3.38 4.42 22.31
C GLU A 141 -3.52 3.41 21.16
N LEU A 142 -2.93 3.73 20.01
CA LEU A 142 -3.04 2.86 18.82
C LEU A 142 -2.23 1.57 19.06
N PRO A 143 -2.87 0.37 19.09
CA PRO A 143 -2.28 -0.84 19.66
C PRO A 143 -1.42 -1.64 18.70
N TRP A 144 -1.16 -1.14 17.50
CA TRP A 144 -0.44 -1.79 16.42
C TRP A 144 0.90 -1.13 16.12
N ILE A 145 1.63 -1.65 15.13
CA ILE A 145 2.89 -1.11 14.67
C ILE A 145 2.63 0.22 13.94
N ASN A 146 3.15 1.31 14.50
CA ASN A 146 3.06 2.65 13.90
C ASN A 146 4.47 3.12 13.53
N VAL A 147 4.74 3.32 12.25
CA VAL A 147 6.04 3.75 11.73
C VAL A 147 5.92 4.99 10.86
N SER A 148 7.01 5.73 10.72
CA SER A 148 7.10 6.89 9.82
C SER A 148 8.53 7.17 9.40
N ASP A 149 8.70 7.81 8.23
CA ASP A 149 9.96 8.41 7.80
C ASP A 149 10.12 9.77 8.48
N THR A 150 10.94 9.84 9.51
CA THR A 150 11.15 11.10 10.22
C THR A 150 11.97 12.08 9.37
N PRO A 151 11.81 13.42 9.59
CA PRO A 151 12.65 14.42 8.93
C PRO A 151 14.15 14.19 9.14
N GLU A 152 14.53 13.65 10.29
CA GLU A 152 15.92 13.29 10.59
C GLU A 152 16.43 12.16 9.68
N ILE A 153 15.62 11.12 9.50
CA ILE A 153 15.98 9.99 8.63
C ILE A 153 16.11 10.46 7.18
N ASN A 154 15.16 11.27 6.72
CA ASN A 154 15.20 11.81 5.36
C ASN A 154 16.41 12.72 5.13
N LYS A 155 16.78 13.54 6.12
CA LYS A 155 17.98 14.39 6.08
C LYS A 155 19.27 13.57 6.02
N ASN A 156 19.33 12.45 6.75
CA ASN A 156 20.50 11.59 6.87
C ASN A 156 20.32 10.26 6.12
N ALA A 157 19.47 10.23 5.09
CA ALA A 157 19.08 9.02 4.35
C ALA A 157 20.27 8.17 3.91
N TYR A 158 21.35 8.79 3.41
CA TYR A 158 22.54 8.08 2.96
C TYR A 158 23.18 7.25 4.09
N GLU A 159 23.27 7.79 5.30
CA GLU A 159 23.84 7.10 6.46
C GLU A 159 23.00 5.85 6.85
N TYR A 160 21.66 6.00 6.89
CA TYR A 160 20.75 4.91 7.22
C TYR A 160 20.76 3.81 6.14
N LEU A 161 20.86 4.19 4.86
CA LEU A 161 21.00 3.27 3.74
C LEU A 161 22.33 2.49 3.81
N GLN A 162 23.45 3.17 4.09
CA GLN A 162 24.76 2.52 4.23
C GLN A 162 24.79 1.52 5.40
N LYS A 163 24.12 1.83 6.51
CA LYS A 163 23.99 0.96 7.67
C LYS A 163 23.04 -0.22 7.43
N GLY A 164 22.33 -0.26 6.30
CA GLY A 164 21.33 -1.29 5.98
C GLY A 164 20.09 -1.25 6.88
N LEU A 165 19.83 -0.12 7.56
CA LEU A 165 18.70 0.03 8.47
C LEU A 165 17.39 0.28 7.73
N THR A 166 17.46 0.78 6.50
CA THR A 166 16.30 1.04 5.64
C THR A 166 16.67 0.82 4.17
N THR A 167 15.72 1.01 3.27
CA THR A 167 15.92 0.94 1.82
C THR A 167 15.42 2.20 1.13
N LEU A 168 15.91 2.46 -0.08
CA LEU A 168 15.44 3.59 -0.88
C LEU A 168 13.91 3.51 -1.13
N ASN A 169 13.38 2.30 -1.39
CA ASN A 169 11.96 2.09 -1.53
C ASN A 169 11.17 2.43 -0.27
N SER A 170 11.74 2.14 0.91
CA SER A 170 11.11 2.46 2.19
C SER A 170 11.04 3.97 2.42
N LEU A 171 12.07 4.72 2.04
CA LEU A 171 12.08 6.18 2.16
C LEU A 171 11.21 6.87 1.11
N ASN A 172 11.04 6.24 -0.05
CA ASN A 172 10.18 6.72 -1.14
C ASN A 172 8.81 6.00 -1.16
N PHE A 173 8.34 5.49 -0.03
CA PHE A 173 7.12 4.68 0.02
C PHE A 173 5.89 5.37 -0.59
N ARG A 174 5.81 6.70 -0.54
CA ARG A 174 4.69 7.47 -1.11
C ARG A 174 4.58 7.24 -2.61
N ASP A 175 5.69 7.30 -3.33
CA ASP A 175 5.74 7.05 -4.78
C ASP A 175 5.64 5.54 -5.07
N VAL A 176 6.35 4.71 -4.30
CA VAL A 176 6.37 3.25 -4.46
C VAL A 176 4.96 2.64 -4.31
N TYR A 177 4.15 3.16 -3.40
CA TYR A 177 2.79 2.69 -3.13
C TYR A 177 1.69 3.53 -3.78
N ASP A 178 2.07 4.51 -4.61
CA ASP A 178 1.10 5.36 -5.32
C ASP A 178 0.15 6.13 -4.36
N ILE A 179 0.72 6.74 -3.31
CA ILE A 179 -0.04 7.41 -2.24
C ILE A 179 -0.21 8.90 -2.57
N TYR A 180 -1.34 9.27 -3.14
CA TYR A 180 -1.71 10.67 -3.41
C TYR A 180 -2.74 11.23 -2.42
N SER A 181 -3.37 10.37 -1.65
CA SER A 181 -4.36 10.74 -0.63
C SER A 181 -4.43 9.67 0.43
N THR A 182 -4.90 10.04 1.63
CA THR A 182 -5.07 9.14 2.78
C THR A 182 -6.53 9.08 3.22
N PRO A 183 -6.97 7.99 3.83
CA PRO A 183 -6.21 6.75 4.07
C PRO A 183 -6.12 5.84 2.83
N VAL A 184 -5.06 5.04 2.75
CA VAL A 184 -4.93 3.94 1.78
C VAL A 184 -4.68 2.64 2.53
N VAL A 185 -5.41 1.59 2.14
CA VAL A 185 -5.33 0.26 2.77
C VAL A 185 -4.91 -0.78 1.74
N PHE A 186 -3.90 -1.58 2.11
CA PHE A 186 -3.60 -2.86 1.46
C PHE A 186 -3.81 -3.98 2.48
N ILE A 187 -4.29 -5.13 2.02
CA ILE A 187 -4.38 -6.35 2.82
C ILE A 187 -3.40 -7.36 2.23
N LEU A 188 -2.50 -7.84 3.06
CA LEU A 188 -1.45 -8.78 2.69
C LEU A 188 -1.73 -10.13 3.34
N ASP A 189 -1.42 -11.21 2.63
CA ASP A 189 -1.40 -12.56 3.19
C ASP A 189 -0.12 -12.82 4.00
N LYS A 190 0.03 -14.05 4.51
CA LYS A 190 1.20 -14.47 5.29
C LYS A 190 2.53 -14.38 4.51
N ASP A 191 2.49 -14.48 3.18
CA ASP A 191 3.64 -14.39 2.29
C ASP A 191 3.86 -12.95 1.78
N LYS A 192 3.18 -11.97 2.40
CA LYS A 192 3.18 -10.54 2.03
C LYS A 192 2.71 -10.26 0.61
N LYS A 193 1.89 -11.15 0.04
CA LYS A 193 1.24 -10.90 -1.24
C LYS A 193 0.00 -10.01 -1.03
N ILE A 194 -0.19 -9.08 -1.93
CA ILE A 194 -1.35 -8.20 -1.93
C ILE A 194 -2.59 -9.02 -2.30
N ILE A 195 -3.51 -9.22 -1.36
CA ILE A 195 -4.79 -9.89 -1.60
C ILE A 195 -5.95 -8.91 -1.70
N GLY A 196 -5.81 -7.71 -1.13
CA GLY A 196 -6.76 -6.61 -1.23
C GLY A 196 -6.07 -5.26 -1.23
N LYS A 197 -6.64 -4.27 -1.91
CA LYS A 197 -6.09 -2.92 -1.95
C LYS A 197 -7.16 -1.86 -2.17
N ARG A 198 -6.89 -0.64 -1.64
CA ARG A 198 -7.76 0.54 -1.76
C ARG A 198 -9.17 0.29 -1.24
N LEU A 199 -9.29 -0.54 -0.21
CA LEU A 199 -10.53 -0.81 0.51
C LEU A 199 -10.77 0.29 1.56
N GLY A 200 -12.03 0.62 1.81
CA GLY A 200 -12.41 1.34 3.02
C GLY A 200 -12.20 0.47 4.25
N VAL A 201 -11.87 1.08 5.39
CA VAL A 201 -11.65 0.34 6.64
C VAL A 201 -12.88 -0.49 7.01
N GLU A 202 -14.08 0.00 6.74
CA GLU A 202 -15.35 -0.67 6.96
C GLU A 202 -15.58 -1.93 6.10
N GLN A 203 -14.80 -2.10 5.03
CA GLN A 203 -14.90 -3.24 4.12
C GLN A 203 -13.93 -4.38 4.48
N ILE A 204 -12.96 -4.13 5.38
CA ILE A 204 -11.88 -5.08 5.69
C ILE A 204 -12.43 -6.37 6.27
N GLU A 205 -13.39 -6.26 7.20
CA GLU A 205 -13.95 -7.43 7.88
C GLU A 205 -14.65 -8.38 6.92
N ASP A 206 -15.54 -7.86 6.08
CA ASP A 206 -16.27 -8.65 5.11
C ASP A 206 -15.33 -9.23 4.05
N PHE A 207 -14.37 -8.45 3.59
CA PHE A 207 -13.35 -8.91 2.66
C PHE A 207 -12.55 -10.11 3.21
N ILE A 208 -12.08 -10.04 4.46
CA ILE A 208 -11.33 -11.15 5.07
C ILE A 208 -12.22 -12.37 5.28
N LYS A 209 -13.49 -12.19 5.68
CA LYS A 209 -14.46 -13.31 5.78
C LYS A 209 -14.66 -14.03 4.45
N ASP A 210 -14.79 -13.28 3.36
CA ASP A 210 -14.93 -13.84 2.02
C ASP A 210 -13.66 -14.61 1.60
N VAL A 211 -12.47 -14.05 1.87
CA VAL A 211 -11.19 -14.74 1.62
C VAL A 211 -11.10 -16.06 2.40
N GLU A 212 -11.47 -16.06 3.68
CA GLU A 212 -11.47 -17.27 4.51
C GLU A 212 -12.49 -18.32 4.02
N LYS A 213 -13.66 -17.88 3.56
CA LYS A 213 -14.66 -18.77 2.95
C LYS A 213 -14.12 -19.44 1.69
N MET A 214 -13.54 -18.65 0.76
CA MET A 214 -12.94 -19.17 -0.47
C MET A 214 -11.80 -20.16 -0.19
N LYS A 215 -10.98 -19.90 0.84
CA LYS A 215 -9.90 -20.82 1.25
C LYS A 215 -10.44 -22.18 1.75
N LYS A 216 -11.58 -22.17 2.43
CA LYS A 216 -12.23 -23.41 2.91
C LYS A 216 -12.83 -24.21 1.76
N GLU A 217 -13.49 -23.54 0.82
CA GLU A 217 -14.11 -24.16 -0.36
C GLU A 217 -13.06 -24.80 -1.30
N ASN A 218 -11.88 -24.21 -1.43
CA ASN A 218 -10.78 -24.73 -2.25
C ASN A 218 -9.97 -25.87 -1.60
N LYS A 219 -10.25 -26.22 -0.34
CA LYS A 219 -9.57 -27.31 0.38
C LYS A 219 -10.42 -28.60 0.48
N GLY A 220 -11.67 -28.56 0.05
CA GLY A 220 -12.59 -29.71 -0.04
C GLY A 220 -12.66 -30.25 -1.45
#